data_d9cc1c06c1d839069fced368c20bfb98
#
_entry.id   d9cc1c06c1d839069fced368c20bfb98
#
_cell.length_a   1.000
_cell.length_b   1.000
_cell.length_c   1.000
_cell.angle_alpha   90.00
_cell.angle_beta   90.00
_cell.angle_gamma   90.00
#
_symmetry.space_group_name_H-M   'P 1'
#
loop_
_entity.id
_entity.type
_entity.pdbx_description
1 polymer ?
#
loop_
_entity_poly.entity_id
_entity_poly.type
_entity_poly.pdbx_seq_one_letter_code
_entity_poly.pdbx_strand_id
1 'polypeptide(L)'
;RNLNRHYTSDIAGILRDGLFKAGFSNVFHNLTNLESCYRQASTALKYCRKKNDMMWSYTFGDIVMDYIGDLCSSEFEPEELCAYELKKLKEYDAENRTELYKTLMTYILNERNTVATASDLYVGRSTLFYRLRKIKEITGLDNEHLARPIKNLYLRLSIFLMERG
;
A
#
# COMPACT_ATOMS: atom_id res chain seq x y z
N ARG A 1 13.87 19.79 5.92
CA ARG A 1 14.50 19.96 4.57
C ARG A 1 14.89 18.58 4.08
N ASN A 2 14.32 18.16 2.94
CA ASN A 2 14.55 16.84 2.34
C ASN A 2 15.97 16.76 1.74
N LEU A 3 16.95 16.45 2.55
CA LEU A 3 18.33 16.18 2.11
C LEU A 3 18.39 15.05 1.07
N ASN A 4 17.51 14.05 1.18
CA ASN A 4 17.46 12.91 0.25
C ASN A 4 17.18 13.32 -1.22
N ARG A 5 16.35 14.32 -1.49
CA ARG A 5 16.03 14.70 -2.87
C ARG A 5 17.19 15.36 -3.61
N HIS A 6 18.06 16.10 -2.92
CA HIS A 6 19.21 16.74 -3.58
C HIS A 6 20.26 15.72 -4.00
N TYR A 7 20.64 14.80 -3.11
CA TYR A 7 21.67 13.79 -3.43
C TYR A 7 21.22 12.83 -4.53
N THR A 8 19.95 12.46 -4.57
CA THR A 8 19.42 11.58 -5.62
C THR A 8 19.35 12.27 -6.99
N SER A 9 19.12 13.58 -7.07
CA SER A 9 19.12 14.31 -8.34
C SER A 9 20.53 14.46 -8.93
N ASP A 10 21.53 14.72 -8.09
CA ASP A 10 22.91 14.90 -8.54
C ASP A 10 23.53 13.59 -9.05
N ILE A 11 23.15 12.47 -8.46
CA ILE A 11 23.62 11.15 -8.83
C ILE A 11 22.80 10.54 -9.99
N ALA A 12 21.56 11.02 -10.21
CA ALA A 12 20.65 10.41 -11.20
C ALA A 12 21.24 10.37 -12.62
N GLY A 13 21.95 11.41 -13.03
CA GLY A 13 22.64 11.47 -14.31
C GLY A 13 23.71 10.37 -14.45
N ILE A 14 24.55 10.23 -13.44
CA ILE A 14 25.63 9.22 -13.41
C ILE A 14 25.05 7.80 -13.44
N LEU A 15 23.98 7.55 -12.68
CA LEU A 15 23.32 6.23 -12.66
C LEU A 15 22.73 5.89 -14.02
N ARG A 16 22.02 6.86 -14.64
CA ARG A 16 21.42 6.68 -15.96
C ARG A 16 22.47 6.42 -17.04
N ASP A 17 23.46 7.28 -17.12
CA ASP A 17 24.48 7.25 -18.20
C ASP A 17 25.40 6.04 -18.04
N GLY A 18 25.64 5.57 -16.80
CA GLY A 18 26.39 4.36 -16.51
C GLY A 18 25.57 3.07 -16.49
N LEU A 19 24.26 3.15 -16.71
CA LEU A 19 23.32 2.01 -16.58
C LEU A 19 23.39 1.33 -15.21
N PHE A 20 23.69 2.11 -14.15
CA PHE A 20 23.80 1.60 -12.79
C PHE A 20 22.45 1.65 -12.06
N LYS A 21 22.25 0.73 -11.13
CA LYS A 21 21.15 0.73 -10.17
C LYS A 21 21.69 1.07 -8.78
N ALA A 22 20.93 1.85 -8.01
CA ALA A 22 21.32 2.23 -6.65
C ALA A 22 20.19 2.00 -5.63
N GLY A 23 20.57 1.64 -4.42
CA GLY A 23 19.68 1.60 -3.26
C GLY A 23 20.16 2.55 -2.18
N PHE A 24 19.23 3.26 -1.56
CA PHE A 24 19.52 4.24 -0.51
C PHE A 24 18.82 3.85 0.79
N SER A 25 19.55 3.99 1.91
CA SER A 25 18.97 3.89 3.24
C SER A 25 18.14 5.13 3.60
N ASN A 26 17.43 5.07 4.72
CA ASN A 26 16.95 6.26 5.38
C ASN A 26 18.11 7.13 5.86
N VAL A 27 17.87 8.43 6.05
CA VAL A 27 18.87 9.36 6.62
C VAL A 27 19.19 8.95 8.06
N PHE A 28 20.46 8.97 8.42
CA PHE A 28 20.92 8.69 9.78
C PHE A 28 21.91 9.77 10.23
N HIS A 29 22.01 9.96 11.54
CA HIS A 29 22.87 10.98 12.15
C HIS A 29 23.93 10.39 13.08
N ASN A 30 23.89 9.08 13.34
CA ASN A 30 24.82 8.41 14.22
C ASN A 30 25.46 7.21 13.55
N LEU A 31 26.78 7.14 13.60
CA LEU A 31 27.56 6.04 12.99
C LEU A 31 27.24 4.65 13.58
N THR A 32 26.70 4.58 14.79
CA THR A 32 26.21 3.32 15.38
C THR A 32 25.11 2.66 14.54
N ASN A 33 24.43 3.41 13.68
CA ASN A 33 23.38 2.91 12.81
C ASN A 33 23.88 2.47 11.43
N LEU A 34 25.18 2.50 11.17
CA LEU A 34 25.76 2.23 9.85
C LEU A 34 25.39 0.84 9.31
N GLU A 35 25.43 -0.18 10.16
CA GLU A 35 25.04 -1.55 9.77
C GLU A 35 23.56 -1.62 9.33
N SER A 36 22.67 -0.98 10.10
CA SER A 36 21.26 -0.93 9.75
C SER A 36 21.02 -0.20 8.43
N CYS A 37 21.73 0.92 8.22
CA CYS A 37 21.65 1.70 6.98
C CYS A 37 22.18 0.92 5.78
N TYR A 38 23.27 0.19 5.96
CA TYR A 38 23.80 -0.69 4.91
C TYR A 38 22.78 -1.78 4.53
N ARG A 39 22.14 -2.42 5.52
CA ARG A 39 21.08 -3.41 5.25
C ARG A 39 19.90 -2.79 4.52
N GLN A 40 19.46 -1.58 4.91
CA GLN A 40 18.39 -0.86 4.22
C GLN A 40 18.75 -0.56 2.76
N ALA A 41 19.93 0.00 2.50
CA ALA A 41 20.39 0.33 1.16
C ALA A 41 20.52 -0.91 0.27
N SER A 42 21.10 -1.99 0.81
CA SER A 42 21.24 -3.27 0.12
C SER A 42 19.88 -3.89 -0.22
N THR A 43 18.90 -3.79 0.69
CA THR A 43 17.53 -4.24 0.44
C THR A 43 16.87 -3.39 -0.64
N ALA A 44 16.97 -2.06 -0.58
CA ALA A 44 16.46 -1.17 -1.60
C ALA A 44 17.03 -1.46 -2.99
N LEU A 45 18.34 -1.74 -3.08
CA LEU A 45 19.00 -2.13 -4.33
C LEU A 45 18.47 -3.47 -4.86
N LYS A 46 18.23 -4.46 -3.98
CA LYS A 46 17.63 -5.75 -4.36
C LYS A 46 16.26 -5.55 -4.99
N TYR A 47 15.40 -4.71 -4.41
CA TYR A 47 14.07 -4.39 -4.95
C TYR A 47 14.14 -3.60 -6.25
N CYS A 48 15.06 -2.64 -6.36
CA CYS A 48 15.31 -1.90 -7.60
C CYS A 48 15.65 -2.82 -8.78
N ARG A 49 16.40 -3.88 -8.53
CA ARG A 49 16.72 -4.91 -9.55
C ARG A 49 15.53 -5.80 -9.87
N LYS A 50 14.73 -6.18 -8.85
CA LYS A 50 13.57 -7.09 -8.99
C LYS A 50 12.44 -6.44 -9.79
N LYS A 51 12.16 -5.14 -9.58
CA LYS A 51 11.04 -4.44 -10.22
C LYS A 51 11.19 -4.27 -11.73
N ASN A 52 12.41 -4.36 -12.25
CA ASN A 52 12.71 -4.25 -13.70
C ASN A 52 12.00 -3.07 -14.40
N ASP A 53 11.75 -2.00 -13.65
CA ASP A 53 11.20 -0.76 -14.18
C ASP A 53 12.31 0.20 -14.65
N MET A 54 11.92 1.37 -15.18
CA MET A 54 12.86 2.38 -15.66
C MET A 54 13.52 3.19 -14.54
N MET A 55 13.26 2.88 -13.28
CA MET A 55 13.86 3.58 -12.15
C MET A 55 15.29 3.10 -11.91
N TRP A 56 16.21 4.05 -11.79
CA TRP A 56 17.65 3.78 -11.55
C TRP A 56 17.96 3.64 -10.05
N SER A 57 17.07 4.11 -9.18
CA SER A 57 17.29 4.06 -7.74
C SER A 57 16.00 3.97 -6.94
N TYR A 58 16.09 3.34 -5.78
CA TYR A 58 15.05 3.32 -4.75
C TYR A 58 15.64 3.67 -3.40
N THR A 59 14.90 4.44 -2.60
CA THR A 59 15.15 4.57 -1.17
C THR A 59 14.51 3.39 -0.42
N PHE A 60 14.97 3.11 0.79
CA PHE A 60 14.32 2.10 1.62
C PHE A 60 12.84 2.44 1.91
N GLY A 61 12.53 3.74 2.06
CA GLY A 61 11.15 4.22 2.21
C GLY A 61 10.23 3.86 1.04
N ASP A 62 10.75 3.83 -0.19
CA ASP A 62 9.97 3.50 -1.39
C ASP A 62 9.62 2.01 -1.48
N ILE A 63 10.38 1.14 -0.80
CA ILE A 63 10.23 -0.32 -0.91
C ILE A 63 9.76 -0.98 0.40
N VAL A 64 9.68 -0.24 1.50
CA VAL A 64 9.42 -0.82 2.81
C VAL A 64 8.09 -1.59 2.87
N MET A 65 7.06 -1.11 2.20
CA MET A 65 5.78 -1.80 2.15
C MET A 65 5.88 -3.09 1.32
N ASP A 66 6.59 -3.07 0.20
CA ASP A 66 6.86 -4.27 -0.59
C ASP A 66 7.66 -5.30 0.23
N TYR A 67 8.66 -4.83 0.98
CA TYR A 67 9.46 -5.67 1.88
C TYR A 67 8.61 -6.31 2.99
N ILE A 68 7.73 -5.53 3.63
CA ILE A 68 6.78 -6.04 4.63
C ILE A 68 5.84 -7.08 4.00
N GLY A 69 5.32 -6.81 2.80
CA GLY A 69 4.48 -7.76 2.07
C GLY A 69 5.21 -9.07 1.78
N ASP A 70 6.47 -9.03 1.33
CA ASP A 70 7.27 -10.23 1.10
C ASP A 70 7.52 -11.02 2.40
N LEU A 71 7.77 -10.34 3.52
CA LEU A 71 7.90 -10.98 4.83
C LEU A 71 6.59 -11.66 5.27
N CYS A 72 5.46 -10.98 5.12
CA CYS A 72 4.17 -11.56 5.44
C CYS A 72 3.89 -12.81 4.59
N SER A 73 4.19 -12.76 3.30
CA SER A 73 3.96 -13.87 2.35
C SER A 73 4.98 -15.00 2.47
N SER A 74 5.98 -14.89 3.34
CA SER A 74 6.96 -15.97 3.55
C SER A 74 6.45 -17.13 4.40
N GLU A 75 5.42 -16.92 5.22
CA GLU A 75 4.87 -17.91 6.15
C GLU A 75 3.39 -18.22 5.86
N PHE A 76 2.66 -17.28 5.28
CA PHE A 76 1.23 -17.39 5.01
C PHE A 76 0.92 -16.94 3.58
N GLU A 77 -0.10 -17.55 2.98
CA GLU A 77 -0.66 -17.00 1.76
C GLU A 77 -1.31 -15.63 2.05
N PRO A 78 -1.15 -14.63 1.16
CA PRO A 78 -1.69 -13.28 1.39
C PRO A 78 -3.17 -13.28 1.80
N GLU A 79 -3.97 -14.17 1.21
CA GLU A 79 -5.38 -14.35 1.53
C GLU A 79 -5.62 -14.77 2.97
N GLU A 80 -4.74 -15.57 3.57
CA GLU A 80 -4.89 -16.03 4.96
C GLU A 80 -4.71 -14.90 5.97
N LEU A 81 -3.90 -13.88 5.60
CA LEU A 81 -3.63 -12.70 6.42
C LEU A 81 -4.67 -11.60 6.26
N CYS A 82 -5.51 -11.66 5.23
CA CYS A 82 -6.44 -10.60 4.91
C CYS A 82 -7.72 -10.66 5.75
N ALA A 83 -8.28 -9.48 6.03
CA ALA A 83 -9.52 -9.33 6.76
C ALA A 83 -10.66 -10.11 6.08
N TYR A 84 -11.33 -10.96 6.86
CA TYR A 84 -12.44 -11.79 6.38
C TYR A 84 -13.55 -10.98 5.70
N GLU A 85 -13.82 -9.79 6.20
CA GLU A 85 -14.84 -8.88 5.65
C GLU A 85 -14.54 -8.48 4.20
N LEU A 86 -13.26 -8.31 3.85
CA LEU A 86 -12.86 -7.97 2.47
C LEU A 86 -13.03 -9.17 1.54
N LYS A 87 -12.67 -10.37 2.00
CA LYS A 87 -12.88 -11.62 1.24
C LYS A 87 -14.36 -11.82 0.96
N LYS A 88 -15.19 -11.70 2.00
CA LYS A 88 -16.65 -11.83 1.89
C LYS A 88 -17.26 -10.86 0.88
N LEU A 89 -16.71 -9.62 0.79
CA LEU A 89 -17.16 -8.67 -0.22
C LEU A 89 -16.73 -9.08 -1.64
N LYS A 90 -15.51 -9.58 -1.83
CA LYS A 90 -15.06 -10.08 -3.15
C LYS A 90 -15.92 -11.25 -3.62
N GLU A 91 -16.23 -12.19 -2.73
CA GLU A 91 -17.13 -13.32 -3.02
C GLU A 91 -18.53 -12.82 -3.40
N TYR A 92 -19.09 -11.91 -2.59
CA TYR A 92 -20.41 -11.34 -2.87
C TYR A 92 -20.43 -10.59 -4.21
N ASP A 93 -19.40 -9.79 -4.52
CA ASP A 93 -19.31 -9.06 -5.78
C ASP A 93 -19.23 -10.01 -6.99
N ALA A 94 -18.51 -11.12 -6.86
CA ALA A 94 -18.43 -12.14 -7.92
C ALA A 94 -19.78 -12.79 -8.22
N GLU A 95 -20.56 -13.09 -7.17
CA GLU A 95 -21.89 -13.72 -7.31
C GLU A 95 -22.96 -12.74 -7.81
N ASN A 96 -22.90 -11.48 -7.36
CA ASN A 96 -23.97 -10.50 -7.59
C ASN A 96 -23.63 -9.43 -8.63
N ARG A 97 -22.44 -9.49 -9.23
CA ARG A 97 -21.93 -8.50 -10.20
C ARG A 97 -21.99 -7.07 -9.65
N THR A 98 -21.55 -6.92 -8.42
CA THR A 98 -21.48 -5.61 -7.72
C THR A 98 -20.03 -5.15 -7.57
N GLU A 99 -19.81 -3.94 -7.04
CA GLU A 99 -18.48 -3.35 -6.81
C GLU A 99 -18.36 -2.87 -5.35
N LEU A 100 -18.85 -3.66 -4.40
CA LEU A 100 -18.86 -3.28 -2.98
C LEU A 100 -17.45 -3.31 -2.39
N TYR A 101 -16.62 -4.29 -2.76
CA TYR A 101 -15.22 -4.34 -2.37
C TYR A 101 -14.47 -3.07 -2.81
N LYS A 102 -14.56 -2.72 -4.09
CA LYS A 102 -13.96 -1.49 -4.64
C LYS A 102 -14.49 -0.25 -3.93
N THR A 103 -15.78 -0.23 -3.60
CA THR A 103 -16.40 0.88 -2.88
C THR A 103 -15.83 1.03 -1.47
N LEU A 104 -15.71 -0.07 -0.70
CA LEU A 104 -15.12 -0.05 0.63
C LEU A 104 -13.64 0.34 0.59
N MET A 105 -12.88 -0.25 -0.32
CA MET A 105 -11.46 0.08 -0.53
C MET A 105 -11.27 1.57 -0.76
N THR A 106 -11.97 2.15 -1.74
CA THR A 106 -11.87 3.59 -2.06
C THR A 106 -12.30 4.44 -0.87
N TYR A 107 -13.34 4.03 -0.14
CA TYR A 107 -13.82 4.75 1.05
C TYR A 107 -12.79 4.76 2.20
N ILE A 108 -12.12 3.64 2.45
CA ILE A 108 -11.03 3.53 3.45
C ILE A 108 -9.81 4.37 3.04
N LEU A 109 -9.41 4.30 1.76
CA LEU A 109 -8.25 5.03 1.25
C LEU A 109 -8.48 6.55 1.26
N ASN A 110 -9.70 7.00 1.00
CA ASN A 110 -10.14 8.40 1.10
C ASN A 110 -10.47 8.83 2.54
N GLU A 111 -9.99 8.10 3.54
CA GLU A 111 -10.19 8.43 4.95
C GLU A 111 -11.66 8.64 5.33
N ARG A 112 -12.55 7.90 4.69
CA ARG A 112 -14.01 7.93 4.85
C ARG A 112 -14.66 9.24 4.37
N ASN A 113 -13.99 9.97 3.51
CA ASN A 113 -14.55 11.14 2.85
C ASN A 113 -15.53 10.70 1.75
N THR A 114 -16.84 10.88 2.01
CA THR A 114 -17.90 10.47 1.08
C THR A 114 -17.89 11.25 -0.23
N VAL A 115 -17.46 12.52 -0.21
CA VAL A 115 -17.40 13.36 -1.41
C VAL A 115 -16.29 12.88 -2.34
N ALA A 116 -15.09 12.73 -1.80
CA ALA A 116 -13.95 12.21 -2.55
C ALA A 116 -14.25 10.81 -3.09
N THR A 117 -14.79 9.93 -2.23
CA THR A 117 -15.13 8.55 -2.64
C THR A 117 -16.15 8.49 -3.77
N ALA A 118 -17.22 9.29 -3.70
CA ALA A 118 -18.22 9.34 -4.76
C ALA A 118 -17.64 9.85 -6.09
N SER A 119 -16.74 10.85 -6.01
CA SER A 119 -16.02 11.38 -7.16
C SER A 119 -15.12 10.31 -7.80
N ASP A 120 -14.28 9.63 -7.01
CA ASP A 120 -13.33 8.64 -7.52
C ASP A 120 -14.01 7.40 -8.11
N LEU A 121 -15.19 7.05 -7.59
CA LEU A 121 -16.00 5.95 -8.10
C LEU A 121 -16.92 6.35 -9.24
N TYR A 122 -16.99 7.65 -9.58
CA TYR A 122 -17.93 8.20 -10.58
C TYR A 122 -19.39 7.84 -10.30
N VAL A 123 -19.81 7.87 -9.02
CA VAL A 123 -21.19 7.57 -8.60
C VAL A 123 -21.83 8.74 -7.86
N GLY A 124 -23.16 8.77 -7.89
CA GLY A 124 -23.94 9.72 -7.09
C GLY A 124 -23.87 9.42 -5.59
N ARG A 125 -24.08 10.44 -4.74
CA ARG A 125 -24.07 10.29 -3.28
C ARG A 125 -25.07 9.24 -2.80
N SER A 126 -26.28 9.22 -3.36
CA SER A 126 -27.30 8.23 -3.01
C SER A 126 -26.84 6.79 -3.25
N THR A 127 -26.20 6.58 -4.40
CA THR A 127 -25.62 5.27 -4.77
C THR A 127 -24.51 4.87 -3.80
N LEU A 128 -23.61 5.81 -3.45
CA LEU A 128 -22.55 5.55 -2.48
C LEU A 128 -23.14 5.14 -1.11
N PHE A 129 -24.12 5.89 -0.58
CA PHE A 129 -24.75 5.56 0.70
C PHE A 129 -25.49 4.23 0.65
N TYR A 130 -26.16 3.92 -0.46
CA TYR A 130 -26.74 2.60 -0.66
C TYR A 130 -25.68 1.47 -0.59
N ARG A 131 -24.57 1.64 -1.33
CA ARG A 131 -23.45 0.67 -1.32
C ARG A 131 -22.85 0.52 0.08
N LEU A 132 -22.58 1.61 0.80
CA LEU A 132 -22.04 1.56 2.18
C LEU A 132 -23.00 0.88 3.16
N ARG A 133 -24.29 1.10 3.04
CA ARG A 133 -25.29 0.37 3.84
C ARG A 133 -25.25 -1.12 3.52
N LYS A 134 -25.17 -1.48 2.24
CA LYS A 134 -25.08 -2.88 1.82
C LYS A 134 -23.82 -3.56 2.34
N ILE A 135 -22.68 -2.86 2.32
CA ILE A 135 -21.42 -3.31 2.91
C ILE A 135 -21.60 -3.61 4.40
N LYS A 136 -22.23 -2.70 5.14
CA LYS A 136 -22.52 -2.93 6.58
C LYS A 136 -23.41 -4.16 6.79
N GLU A 137 -24.44 -4.36 5.99
CA GLU A 137 -25.33 -5.53 6.07
C GLU A 137 -24.56 -6.87 5.86
N ILE A 138 -23.63 -6.89 4.90
CA ILE A 138 -22.87 -8.08 4.54
C ILE A 138 -21.76 -8.37 5.56
N THR A 139 -21.02 -7.34 5.97
CA THR A 139 -19.75 -7.49 6.72
C THR A 139 -19.86 -7.12 8.21
N GLY A 140 -20.87 -6.39 8.60
CA GLY A 140 -20.97 -5.78 9.91
C GLY A 140 -20.09 -4.53 10.10
N LEU A 141 -19.28 -4.16 9.10
CA LEU A 141 -18.43 -2.98 9.19
C LEU A 141 -19.24 -1.69 9.07
N ASP A 142 -19.10 -0.81 10.03
CA ASP A 142 -19.66 0.54 10.01
C ASP A 142 -18.58 1.60 10.28
N ASN A 143 -19.00 2.85 10.33
CA ASN A 143 -18.08 3.97 10.54
C ASN A 143 -17.33 3.90 11.87
N GLU A 144 -17.92 3.32 12.93
CA GLU A 144 -17.26 3.16 14.21
C GLU A 144 -16.14 2.12 14.13
N HIS A 145 -16.40 0.99 13.48
CA HIS A 145 -15.38 -0.04 13.22
C HIS A 145 -14.25 0.51 12.36
N LEU A 146 -14.58 1.24 11.30
CA LEU A 146 -13.60 1.86 10.40
C LEU A 146 -12.83 3.02 11.07
N ALA A 147 -13.38 3.62 12.15
CA ALA A 147 -12.70 4.66 12.92
C ALA A 147 -11.65 4.12 13.89
N ARG A 148 -11.72 2.83 14.27
CA ARG A 148 -10.78 2.22 15.21
C ARG A 148 -9.39 2.09 14.54
N PRO A 149 -8.31 2.69 15.10
CA PRO A 149 -7.01 2.75 14.43
C PRO A 149 -6.45 1.40 13.99
N ILE A 150 -6.49 0.40 14.88
CA ILE A 150 -5.95 -0.94 14.59
C ILE A 150 -6.79 -1.65 13.52
N LYS A 151 -8.14 -1.55 13.58
CA LYS A 151 -9.01 -2.15 12.56
C LYS A 151 -8.80 -1.50 11.19
N ASN A 152 -8.69 -0.17 11.15
CA ASN A 152 -8.40 0.58 9.93
C ASN A 152 -7.04 0.20 9.34
N LEU A 153 -6.00 0.13 10.18
CA LEU A 153 -4.67 -0.31 9.75
C LEU A 153 -4.71 -1.73 9.18
N TYR A 154 -5.39 -2.66 9.86
CA TYR A 154 -5.53 -4.04 9.40
C TYR A 154 -6.26 -4.14 8.05
N LEU A 155 -7.34 -3.36 7.87
CA LEU A 155 -8.04 -3.32 6.59
C LEU A 155 -7.17 -2.74 5.47
N ARG A 156 -6.40 -1.66 5.73
CA ARG A 156 -5.46 -1.09 4.75
C ARG A 156 -4.35 -2.07 4.39
N LEU A 157 -3.78 -2.78 5.36
CA LEU A 157 -2.79 -3.82 5.11
C LEU A 157 -3.39 -4.96 4.29
N SER A 158 -4.60 -5.38 4.62
CA SER A 158 -5.31 -6.43 3.86
C SER A 158 -5.55 -6.01 2.41
N ILE A 159 -6.00 -4.78 2.17
CA ILE A 159 -6.15 -4.22 0.83
C ILE A 159 -4.81 -4.26 0.08
N PHE A 160 -3.74 -3.77 0.72
CA PHE A 160 -2.40 -3.78 0.12
C PHE A 160 -1.95 -5.19 -0.28
N LEU A 161 -2.14 -6.18 0.59
CA LEU A 161 -1.76 -7.58 0.31
C LEU A 161 -2.60 -8.19 -0.81
N MET A 162 -3.91 -7.91 -0.84
CA MET A 162 -4.84 -8.43 -1.86
C MET A 162 -4.66 -7.81 -3.25
N GLU A 163 -4.18 -6.57 -3.34
CA GLU A 163 -3.93 -5.87 -4.62
C GLU A 163 -2.51 -6.10 -5.15
N ARG A 164 -1.65 -6.72 -4.35
CA ARG A 164 -0.27 -7.01 -4.73
C ARG A 164 -0.10 -8.35 -5.47
N GLY A 165 -0.99 -9.30 -5.22
CA GLY A 165 -1.01 -10.61 -5.89
C GLY A 165 -1.73 -10.51 -7.21
#